data_44d7f129de28f584b44c1cb22575ab7a
#
_entry.id   44d7f129de28f584b44c1cb22575ab7a
#
_cell.length_a   1.000
_cell.length_b   1.000
_cell.length_c   1.000
_cell.angle_alpha   90.00
_cell.angle_beta   90.00
_cell.angle_gamma   90.00
#
_symmetry.space_group_name_H-M   'P 1'
#
loop_
_entity.id
_entity.type
_entity.pdbx_description
1 polymer ?
#
loop_
_entity_poly.entity_id
_entity_poly.type
_entity_poly.pdbx_seq_one_letter_code
_entity_poly.pdbx_strand_id
1 'polypeptide(L)'
;MVEPRNYEFACHITTQLDEARVPALWAEVEQMISQHGGVITFAQQPQPKRLSYPIKHQTQSFFAWVQFTTESDELLAALTEWARTRPEVLRFVTLKLEAESDKRAAKQQAHLERKAAQQARENAAVKKTTPEKPAEDKGKLEKQLEDIIGNL
;
A
#
# COMPACT_ATOMS: atom_id res chain seq x y z
N MET A 1 3.46 5.66 27.95
CA MET A 1 4.11 6.00 26.68
C MET A 1 3.06 5.86 25.57
N VAL A 2 2.81 6.92 24.82
CA VAL A 2 1.90 6.88 23.68
C VAL A 2 2.74 6.36 22.50
N GLU A 3 2.28 5.30 21.85
CA GLU A 3 3.01 4.76 20.69
C GLU A 3 2.91 5.73 19.50
N PRO A 4 3.99 5.95 18.74
CA PRO A 4 3.97 6.78 17.56
C PRO A 4 3.02 6.17 16.51
N ARG A 5 2.13 7.01 15.98
CA ARG A 5 1.12 6.61 15.01
C ARG A 5 1.35 7.35 13.71
N ASN A 6 1.16 6.64 12.60
CA ASN A 6 1.29 7.20 11.27
C ASN A 6 -0.04 7.77 10.79
N TYR A 7 0.01 8.99 10.27
CA TYR A 7 -1.14 9.69 9.72
C TYR A 7 -0.84 10.23 8.32
N GLU A 8 -1.89 10.42 7.55
CA GLU A 8 -1.87 11.11 6.28
C GLU A 8 -2.87 12.26 6.34
N PHE A 9 -2.41 13.46 6.06
CA PHE A 9 -3.24 14.63 5.89
C PHE A 9 -3.23 15.03 4.42
N ALA A 10 -4.41 15.13 3.81
CA ALA A 10 -4.59 15.53 2.44
C ALA A 10 -5.60 16.66 2.33
N CYS A 11 -5.35 17.63 1.44
CA CYS A 11 -6.29 18.72 1.22
C CYS A 11 -6.34 19.16 -0.24
N HIS A 12 -7.48 19.76 -0.58
CA HIS A 12 -7.72 20.48 -1.82
C HIS A 12 -7.74 21.98 -1.53
N ILE A 13 -6.83 22.71 -2.16
CA ILE A 13 -6.70 24.17 -2.05
C ILE A 13 -7.34 24.81 -3.28
N THR A 14 -7.97 25.95 -3.10
CA THR A 14 -8.63 26.71 -4.16
C THR A 14 -7.67 27.15 -5.26
N THR A 15 -8.15 27.15 -6.50
CA THR A 15 -7.42 27.74 -7.63
C THR A 15 -7.60 29.26 -7.75
N GLN A 16 -8.42 29.86 -6.89
CA GLN A 16 -8.60 31.33 -6.84
C GLN A 16 -7.45 32.05 -6.12
N LEU A 17 -6.53 31.27 -5.53
CA LEU A 17 -5.33 31.79 -4.90
C LEU A 17 -4.23 32.01 -5.96
N ASP A 18 -3.40 33.02 -5.77
CA ASP A 18 -2.18 33.16 -6.57
C ASP A 18 -1.30 31.93 -6.43
N GLU A 19 -0.79 31.42 -7.55
CA GLU A 19 0.05 30.21 -7.55
C GLU A 19 1.26 30.34 -6.63
N ALA A 20 1.78 31.57 -6.44
CA ALA A 20 2.88 31.84 -5.51
C ALA A 20 2.49 31.68 -4.02
N ARG A 21 1.21 31.81 -3.68
CA ARG A 21 0.72 31.66 -2.30
C ARG A 21 0.41 30.22 -1.91
N VAL A 22 0.17 29.35 -2.90
CA VAL A 22 -0.16 27.95 -2.64
C VAL A 22 0.98 27.19 -1.94
N PRO A 23 2.25 27.30 -2.39
CA PRO A 23 3.37 26.70 -1.67
C PRO A 23 3.57 27.26 -0.25
N ALA A 24 3.34 28.60 -0.07
CA ALA A 24 3.47 29.22 1.24
C ALA A 24 2.41 28.68 2.23
N LEU A 25 1.17 28.53 1.77
CA LEU A 25 0.09 27.92 2.56
C LEU A 25 0.42 26.47 2.93
N TRP A 26 1.03 25.73 2.02
CA TRP A 26 1.44 24.35 2.29
C TRP A 26 2.61 24.28 3.28
N ALA A 27 3.56 25.21 3.19
CA ALA A 27 4.66 25.31 4.14
C ALA A 27 4.17 25.59 5.58
N GLU A 28 3.05 26.31 5.78
CA GLU A 28 2.43 26.46 7.08
C GLU A 28 2.00 25.11 7.68
N VAL A 29 1.47 24.19 6.86
CA VAL A 29 1.09 22.84 7.29
C VAL A 29 2.32 22.05 7.72
N GLU A 30 3.38 22.05 6.92
CA GLU A 30 4.62 21.34 7.22
C GLU A 30 5.28 21.90 8.51
N GLN A 31 5.27 23.23 8.65
CA GLN A 31 5.78 23.89 9.83
C GLN A 31 4.96 23.54 11.10
N MET A 32 3.64 23.51 10.98
CA MET A 32 2.75 23.14 12.10
C MET A 32 3.01 21.70 12.55
N ILE A 33 3.18 20.75 11.61
CA ILE A 33 3.53 19.36 11.93
C ILE A 33 4.84 19.31 12.71
N SER A 34 5.85 20.04 12.27
CA SER A 34 7.17 20.07 12.93
C SER A 34 7.11 20.73 14.31
N GLN A 35 6.35 21.82 14.46
CA GLN A 35 6.20 22.54 15.73
C GLN A 35 5.50 21.71 16.83
N HIS A 36 4.56 20.88 16.44
CA HIS A 36 3.86 19.97 17.36
C HIS A 36 4.55 18.60 17.52
N GLY A 37 5.83 18.50 17.17
CA GLY A 37 6.63 17.28 17.36
C GLY A 37 6.29 16.15 16.39
N GLY A 38 5.59 16.43 15.31
CA GLY A 38 5.37 15.46 14.25
C GLY A 38 6.61 15.30 13.34
N VAL A 39 6.87 14.08 12.91
CA VAL A 39 7.96 13.76 11.97
C VAL A 39 7.36 13.51 10.61
N ILE A 40 7.70 14.35 9.62
CA ILE A 40 7.25 14.20 8.23
C ILE A 40 8.02 13.05 7.59
N THR A 41 7.31 12.06 7.09
CA THR A 41 7.88 10.92 6.36
C THR A 41 7.86 11.16 4.85
N PHE A 42 6.79 11.75 4.36
CA PHE A 42 6.64 12.09 2.95
C PHE A 42 5.74 13.32 2.80
N ALA A 43 6.08 14.21 1.87
CA ALA A 43 5.26 15.37 1.55
C ALA A 43 5.14 15.52 0.02
N GLN A 44 3.91 15.55 -0.47
CA GLN A 44 3.59 15.87 -1.85
C GLN A 44 3.23 17.34 -1.95
N GLN A 45 4.02 18.09 -2.69
CA GLN A 45 3.76 19.50 -2.97
C GLN A 45 2.44 19.70 -3.72
N PRO A 46 1.76 20.84 -3.53
CA PRO A 46 0.51 21.15 -4.20
C PRO A 46 0.61 21.04 -5.71
N GLN A 47 -0.23 20.22 -6.31
CA GLN A 47 -0.30 20.03 -7.76
C GLN A 47 -1.71 20.31 -8.27
N PRO A 48 -1.86 20.95 -9.44
CA PRO A 48 -3.17 21.19 -10.03
C PRO A 48 -3.85 19.84 -10.36
N LYS A 49 -5.08 19.68 -9.91
CA LYS A 49 -5.87 18.48 -10.14
C LYS A 49 -7.31 18.83 -10.47
N ARG A 50 -7.87 18.15 -11.47
CA ARG A 50 -9.29 18.24 -11.79
C ARG A 50 -10.11 17.45 -10.78
N LEU A 51 -11.18 18.03 -10.30
CA LEU A 51 -12.14 17.41 -9.38
C LEU A 51 -13.14 16.54 -10.17
N SER A 52 -13.58 15.44 -9.60
CA SER A 52 -14.62 14.56 -10.18
C SER A 52 -16.00 15.22 -10.16
N TYR A 53 -16.22 16.15 -9.24
CA TYR A 53 -17.42 16.97 -9.11
C TYR A 53 -17.03 18.36 -8.59
N PRO A 54 -17.83 19.40 -8.88
CA PRO A 54 -17.49 20.75 -8.43
C PRO A 54 -17.64 20.86 -6.90
N ILE A 55 -16.63 21.51 -6.27
CA ILE A 55 -16.64 21.86 -4.84
C ILE A 55 -16.59 23.38 -4.76
N LYS A 56 -17.54 24.00 -4.06
CA LYS A 56 -17.69 25.48 -3.99
C LYS A 56 -17.61 26.12 -5.38
N HIS A 57 -18.30 25.55 -6.37
CA HIS A 57 -18.33 25.99 -7.78
C HIS A 57 -16.97 25.87 -8.52
N GLN A 58 -15.99 25.20 -7.97
CA GLN A 58 -14.69 24.98 -8.60
C GLN A 58 -14.58 23.55 -9.13
N THR A 59 -14.12 23.39 -10.35
CA THR A 59 -13.87 22.11 -11.03
C THR A 59 -12.41 21.67 -10.98
N GLN A 60 -11.55 22.56 -10.52
CA GLN A 60 -10.11 22.34 -10.36
C GLN A 60 -9.66 22.80 -8.97
N SER A 61 -8.61 22.17 -8.47
CA SER A 61 -7.98 22.51 -7.20
C SER A 61 -6.51 22.17 -7.22
N PHE A 62 -5.75 22.73 -6.29
CA PHE A 62 -4.42 22.21 -5.98
C PHE A 62 -4.57 21.12 -4.94
N PHE A 63 -4.07 19.93 -5.23
CA PHE A 63 -4.09 18.78 -4.33
C PHE A 63 -2.71 18.59 -3.72
N ALA A 64 -2.66 18.50 -2.40
CA ALA A 64 -1.45 18.23 -1.63
C ALA A 64 -1.76 17.22 -0.53
N TRP A 65 -0.75 16.44 -0.15
CA TRP A 65 -0.87 15.51 0.96
C TRP A 65 0.50 15.28 1.62
N VAL A 66 0.47 14.98 2.90
CA VAL A 66 1.65 14.73 3.73
C VAL A 66 1.42 13.54 4.63
N GLN A 67 2.43 12.68 4.74
CA GLN A 67 2.48 11.60 5.71
C GLN A 67 3.41 11.99 6.85
N PHE A 68 2.96 11.78 8.06
CA PHE A 68 3.73 12.11 9.26
C PHE A 68 3.44 11.12 10.38
N THR A 69 4.38 11.02 11.28
CA THR A 69 4.27 10.23 12.51
C THR A 69 4.15 11.17 13.69
N THR A 70 3.20 10.93 14.56
CA THR A 70 3.04 11.73 15.79
C THR A 70 2.54 10.87 16.95
N GLU A 71 2.89 11.27 18.15
CA GLU A 71 2.36 10.73 19.40
C GLU A 71 1.25 11.62 19.99
N SER A 72 1.11 12.86 19.47
CA SER A 72 0.21 13.88 20.00
C SER A 72 -1.09 13.96 19.20
N ASP A 73 -2.20 13.83 19.90
CA ASP A 73 -3.53 14.09 19.34
C ASP A 73 -3.78 15.61 19.15
N GLU A 74 -3.01 16.47 19.82
CA GLU A 74 -3.11 17.93 19.69
C GLU A 74 -2.76 18.40 18.28
N LEU A 75 -1.76 17.79 17.65
CA LEU A 75 -1.40 18.07 16.27
C LEU A 75 -2.58 17.83 15.31
N LEU A 76 -3.32 16.74 15.52
CA LEU A 76 -4.48 16.41 14.68
C LEU A 76 -5.61 17.42 14.85
N ALA A 77 -5.83 17.88 16.08
CA ALA A 77 -6.80 18.92 16.37
C ALA A 77 -6.39 20.25 15.73
N ALA A 78 -5.11 20.64 15.86
CA ALA A 78 -4.58 21.87 15.25
C ALA A 78 -4.69 21.86 13.71
N LEU A 79 -4.33 20.75 13.06
CA LEU A 79 -4.48 20.59 11.60
C LEU A 79 -5.94 20.66 11.15
N THR A 80 -6.82 20.04 11.92
CA THR A 80 -8.26 20.06 11.63
C THR A 80 -8.82 21.48 11.76
N GLU A 81 -8.46 22.19 12.82
CA GLU A 81 -8.88 23.56 13.07
C GLU A 81 -8.33 24.51 12.00
N TRP A 82 -7.05 24.40 11.66
CA TRP A 82 -6.41 25.16 10.60
C TRP A 82 -7.16 24.98 9.27
N ALA A 83 -7.45 23.72 8.90
CA ALA A 83 -8.13 23.43 7.63
C ALA A 83 -9.59 23.91 7.62
N ARG A 84 -10.28 23.93 8.77
CA ARG A 84 -11.68 24.40 8.88
C ARG A 84 -11.80 25.92 8.84
N THR A 85 -10.82 26.62 9.41
CA THR A 85 -10.84 28.09 9.50
C THR A 85 -10.38 28.79 8.22
N ARG A 86 -9.67 28.08 7.34
CA ARG A 86 -9.16 28.63 6.10
C ARG A 86 -10.15 28.53 4.94
N PRO A 87 -10.63 29.64 4.40
CA PRO A 87 -11.56 29.66 3.24
C PRO A 87 -10.89 29.10 1.98
N GLU A 88 -9.56 29.15 1.88
CA GLU A 88 -8.76 28.64 0.78
C GLU A 88 -8.77 27.11 0.69
N VAL A 89 -9.05 26.42 1.81
CA VAL A 89 -9.17 24.98 1.84
C VAL A 89 -10.59 24.57 1.43
N LEU A 90 -10.69 23.90 0.30
CA LEU A 90 -11.97 23.42 -0.22
C LEU A 90 -12.45 22.18 0.53
N ARG A 91 -11.53 21.26 0.75
CA ARG A 91 -11.79 19.99 1.44
C ARG A 91 -10.47 19.42 1.97
N PHE A 92 -10.56 18.73 3.09
CA PHE A 92 -9.44 18.02 3.69
C PHE A 92 -9.88 16.68 4.28
N VAL A 93 -8.92 15.81 4.50
CA VAL A 93 -9.09 14.52 5.18
C VAL A 93 -7.83 14.20 5.98
N THR A 94 -8.03 13.66 7.17
CA THR A 94 -6.95 13.10 7.98
C THR A 94 -7.22 11.61 8.15
N LEU A 95 -6.29 10.78 7.76
CA LEU A 95 -6.37 9.33 7.83
C LEU A 95 -5.30 8.80 8.77
N LYS A 96 -5.67 7.89 9.66
CA LYS A 96 -4.70 7.09 10.40
C LYS A 96 -4.24 5.96 9.52
N LEU A 97 -2.94 5.92 9.25
CA LEU A 97 -2.33 4.81 8.53
C LEU A 97 -2.03 3.71 9.55
N GLU A 98 -2.74 2.60 9.45
CA GLU A 98 -2.32 1.40 10.16
C GLU A 98 -1.02 0.90 9.54
N ALA A 99 -0.08 0.43 10.37
CA ALA A 99 1.20 -0.10 9.91
C ALA A 99 0.94 -1.19 8.85
N GLU A 100 1.13 -0.83 7.58
CA GLU A 100 0.89 -1.74 6.44
C GLU A 100 1.83 -2.95 6.47
N SER A 101 2.96 -2.85 7.17
CA SER A 101 3.90 -3.94 7.37
C SER A 101 3.24 -5.16 8.00
N ASP A 102 2.44 -4.98 9.03
CA ASP A 102 1.84 -6.08 9.78
C ASP A 102 0.68 -6.73 9.02
N LYS A 103 -0.15 -5.92 8.35
CA LYS A 103 -1.24 -6.44 7.52
C LYS A 103 -0.76 -7.11 6.23
N ARG A 104 0.31 -6.59 5.61
CA ARG A 104 0.92 -7.22 4.43
C ARG A 104 1.66 -8.50 4.81
N ALA A 105 2.40 -8.49 5.92
CA ALA A 105 3.07 -9.67 6.44
C ALA A 105 2.06 -10.76 6.82
N ALA A 106 1.00 -10.42 7.54
CA ALA A 106 -0.07 -11.36 7.90
C ALA A 106 -0.81 -11.91 6.67
N LYS A 107 -1.11 -11.08 5.65
CA LYS A 107 -1.71 -11.54 4.39
C LYS A 107 -0.77 -12.44 3.59
N GLN A 108 0.52 -12.13 3.54
CA GLN A 108 1.52 -12.96 2.87
C GLN A 108 1.69 -14.30 3.58
N GLN A 109 1.79 -14.30 4.91
CA GLN A 109 1.86 -15.54 5.68
C GLN A 109 0.62 -16.40 5.50
N ALA A 110 -0.57 -15.84 5.62
CA ALA A 110 -1.82 -16.58 5.38
C ALA A 110 -1.93 -17.10 3.94
N HIS A 111 -1.38 -16.38 2.93
CA HIS A 111 -1.35 -16.86 1.56
C HIS A 111 -0.36 -18.00 1.36
N LEU A 112 0.83 -17.93 1.97
CA LEU A 112 1.84 -18.98 1.94
C LEU A 112 1.35 -20.26 2.65
N GLU A 113 0.69 -20.12 3.81
CA GLU A 113 0.11 -21.23 4.54
C GLU A 113 -1.00 -21.93 3.73
N ARG A 114 -1.86 -21.16 3.07
CA ARG A 114 -2.90 -21.72 2.18
C ARG A 114 -2.30 -22.45 0.98
N LYS A 115 -1.26 -21.91 0.36
CA LYS A 115 -0.54 -22.59 -0.73
C LYS A 115 0.16 -23.86 -0.27
N ALA A 116 0.83 -23.83 0.88
CA ALA A 116 1.48 -25.00 1.45
C ALA A 116 0.47 -26.10 1.82
N ALA A 117 -0.66 -25.72 2.41
CA ALA A 117 -1.75 -26.67 2.72
C ALA A 117 -2.39 -27.28 1.45
N GLN A 118 -2.50 -26.48 0.37
CA GLN A 118 -3.03 -26.97 -0.90
C GLN A 118 -2.07 -27.92 -1.60
N GLN A 119 -0.76 -27.58 -1.63
CA GLN A 119 0.27 -28.48 -2.15
C GLN A 119 0.40 -29.77 -1.34
N ALA A 120 0.29 -29.70 -0.01
CA ALA A 120 0.29 -30.90 0.83
C ALA A 120 -0.90 -31.82 0.55
N ARG A 121 -2.08 -31.24 0.25
CA ARG A 121 -3.28 -32.02 -0.14
C ARG A 121 -3.13 -32.62 -1.53
N GLU A 122 -2.59 -31.91 -2.50
CA GLU A 122 -2.32 -32.43 -3.84
C GLU A 122 -1.28 -33.56 -3.81
N ASN A 123 -0.18 -33.39 -3.08
CA ASN A 123 0.84 -34.42 -2.91
C ASN A 123 0.31 -35.66 -2.19
N ALA A 124 -0.60 -35.49 -1.23
CA ALA A 124 -1.26 -36.62 -0.55
C ALA A 124 -2.27 -37.31 -1.46
N ALA A 125 -2.94 -36.60 -2.36
CA ALA A 125 -3.86 -37.18 -3.36
C ALA A 125 -3.08 -37.95 -4.43
N VAL A 126 -1.94 -37.44 -4.90
CA VAL A 126 -1.08 -38.11 -5.88
C VAL A 126 -0.47 -39.42 -5.31
N LYS A 127 -0.12 -39.42 -4.02
CA LYS A 127 0.34 -40.68 -3.33
C LYS A 127 -0.74 -41.76 -3.20
N LYS A 128 -2.01 -41.37 -3.24
CA LYS A 128 -3.14 -42.34 -3.15
C LYS A 128 -3.58 -42.89 -4.51
N THR A 129 -3.14 -42.32 -5.63
CA THR A 129 -3.55 -42.73 -6.97
C THR A 129 -2.44 -43.35 -7.81
N THR A 130 -1.28 -43.68 -7.22
CA THR A 130 -0.29 -44.50 -7.93
C THR A 130 -0.61 -45.99 -7.62
N PRO A 131 -1.23 -46.71 -8.56
CA PRO A 131 -1.27 -48.17 -8.43
C PRO A 131 0.15 -48.69 -8.62
N GLU A 132 0.59 -49.48 -7.70
CA GLU A 132 1.79 -50.28 -7.76
C GLU A 132 1.77 -51.10 -9.07
N LYS A 133 2.58 -50.69 -10.06
CA LYS A 133 2.79 -51.46 -11.28
C LYS A 133 3.98 -52.38 -11.04
N PRO A 134 3.85 -53.70 -11.29
CA PRO A 134 4.91 -54.67 -11.02
C PRO A 134 6.14 -54.42 -11.91
N ALA A 135 7.30 -54.78 -11.37
CA ALA A 135 8.64 -54.58 -11.90
C ALA A 135 8.98 -55.47 -13.12
N GLU A 136 8.11 -55.58 -14.11
CA GLU A 136 8.37 -56.46 -15.29
C GLU A 136 8.78 -55.75 -16.58
N ASP A 137 8.87 -54.41 -16.59
CA ASP A 137 9.11 -53.67 -17.84
C ASP A 137 10.54 -53.14 -18.01
N LYS A 138 11.44 -53.32 -17.05
CA LYS A 138 12.85 -52.91 -17.20
C LYS A 138 13.65 -53.80 -18.14
N GLY A 139 13.33 -55.09 -18.22
CA GLY A 139 14.04 -56.04 -19.05
C GLY A 139 13.70 -55.92 -20.58
N LYS A 140 12.56 -55.31 -20.92
CA LYS A 140 12.19 -55.09 -22.31
C LYS A 140 12.82 -53.81 -22.90
N LEU A 141 13.02 -52.79 -22.09
CA LEU A 141 13.68 -51.55 -22.48
C LEU A 141 15.17 -51.76 -22.69
N GLU A 142 15.85 -52.53 -21.87
CA GLU A 142 17.27 -52.83 -22.05
C GLU A 142 17.53 -53.64 -23.33
N LYS A 143 16.72 -54.63 -23.66
CA LYS A 143 16.83 -55.41 -24.94
C LYS A 143 16.58 -54.55 -26.17
N GLN A 144 15.70 -53.56 -26.13
CA GLN A 144 15.47 -52.65 -27.24
C GLN A 144 16.62 -51.66 -27.44
N LEU A 145 17.33 -51.28 -26.37
CA LEU A 145 18.51 -50.43 -26.45
C LEU A 145 19.72 -51.17 -27.00
N GLU A 146 19.91 -52.47 -26.67
CA GLU A 146 20.99 -53.28 -27.24
C GLU A 146 20.79 -53.57 -28.72
N ASP A 147 19.55 -53.83 -29.19
CA ASP A 147 19.23 -54.02 -30.59
C ASP A 147 19.45 -52.77 -31.47
N ILE A 148 19.35 -51.58 -30.88
CA ILE A 148 19.62 -50.33 -31.62
C ILE A 148 21.12 -50.01 -31.70
N ILE A 149 21.89 -50.37 -30.67
CA ILE A 149 23.35 -50.13 -30.64
C ILE A 149 24.14 -51.16 -31.44
N GLY A 150 23.60 -52.36 -31.60
CA GLY A 150 24.25 -53.44 -32.34
C GLY A 150 24.14 -53.37 -33.87
N ASN A 151 23.41 -52.37 -34.40
CA ASN A 151 23.13 -52.24 -35.83
C ASN A 151 23.64 -50.93 -36.46
N LEU A 152 24.70 -50.34 -35.84
CA LEU A 152 25.45 -49.21 -36.41
C LEU A 152 26.87 -49.60 -36.83
#